data_bb21101582305201f2d7138f33756e56
#
_entry.id   bb21101582305201f2d7138f33756e56
#
_cell.length_a   1.000
_cell.length_b   1.000
_cell.length_c   1.000
_cell.angle_alpha   90.00
_cell.angle_beta   90.00
_cell.angle_gamma   90.00
#
_symmetry.space_group_name_H-M   'P 1'
#
loop_
_entity.id
_entity.type
_entity.pdbx_description
1 polymer ?
#
loop_
_entity_poly.entity_id
_entity_poly.type
_entity_poly.pdbx_seq_one_letter_code
_entity_poly.pdbx_strand_id
1 'polypeptide(L)'
;MAHRDACLLDAYDTIVHTDFSAHRNELPKLAGISADAMFREFRRLAPALSVGEISIAEAYTEILRACGVEPRPDLVRAMTDKSRELLLLSGRLYDDVLPFLRTLKSRGIKIAIVSNCDENTRDLLVELGVAALADALVLSNEVGAAKPAPQIYQYALDELGVGPDAALFADNNATYCAGAAALGIRAVQIVRGTRVEGVEGTTVVRSLAELEVFL
;
A
#
# COMPACT_ATOMS: atom_id res chain seq x y z
N MET A 1 -6.71 -16.71 -24.36
CA MET A 1 -6.85 -16.19 -22.98
C MET A 1 -7.74 -14.96 -23.05
N ALA A 2 -8.60 -14.72 -22.07
CA ALA A 2 -9.40 -13.49 -22.05
C ALA A 2 -8.45 -12.29 -21.90
N HIS A 3 -8.58 -11.31 -22.75
CA HIS A 3 -7.86 -10.03 -22.67
C HIS A 3 -8.31 -9.29 -21.39
N ARG A 4 -7.39 -8.71 -20.64
CA ARG A 4 -7.69 -7.89 -19.47
C ARG A 4 -7.56 -6.41 -19.84
N ASP A 5 -8.54 -5.63 -19.42
CA ASP A 5 -8.59 -4.20 -19.72
C ASP A 5 -7.94 -3.36 -18.60
N ALA A 6 -7.73 -3.96 -17.42
CA ALA A 6 -7.18 -3.28 -16.26
C ALA A 6 -6.22 -4.17 -15.44
N CYS A 7 -5.21 -3.50 -14.85
CA CYS A 7 -4.27 -4.05 -13.90
C CYS A 7 -4.31 -3.24 -12.60
N LEU A 8 -4.70 -3.88 -11.51
CA LEU A 8 -4.73 -3.36 -10.17
C LEU A 8 -3.47 -3.84 -9.44
N LEU A 9 -2.68 -2.95 -8.88
CA LEU A 9 -1.42 -3.27 -8.22
C LEU A 9 -1.44 -2.76 -6.77
N ASP A 10 -1.05 -3.61 -5.84
CA ASP A 10 -0.71 -3.15 -4.50
C ASP A 10 0.56 -2.28 -4.54
N ALA A 11 0.78 -1.46 -3.48
CA ALA A 11 1.94 -0.60 -3.38
C ALA A 11 3.12 -1.28 -2.67
N TYR A 12 3.01 -1.50 -1.36
CA TYR A 12 4.13 -1.92 -0.52
C TYR A 12 4.52 -3.38 -0.74
N ASP A 13 5.82 -3.63 -0.89
CA ASP A 13 6.39 -4.95 -1.19
C ASP A 13 5.84 -5.60 -2.48
N THR A 14 5.12 -4.80 -3.29
CA THR A 14 4.64 -5.16 -4.63
C THR A 14 5.32 -4.28 -5.69
N ILE A 15 5.10 -2.97 -5.66
CA ILE A 15 5.76 -2.00 -6.54
C ILE A 15 6.76 -1.10 -5.79
N VAL A 16 6.58 -0.90 -4.49
CA VAL A 16 7.45 -0.08 -3.63
C VAL A 16 8.11 -0.95 -2.58
N HIS A 17 9.43 -0.90 -2.51
CA HIS A 17 10.19 -1.39 -1.36
C HIS A 17 10.42 -0.26 -0.38
N THR A 18 10.21 -0.53 0.92
CA THR A 18 10.38 0.45 2.00
C THR A 18 11.12 -0.16 3.17
N ASP A 19 12.18 0.53 3.64
CA ASP A 19 12.87 0.16 4.87
C ASP A 19 12.37 1.01 6.05
N PHE A 20 11.57 0.41 6.91
CA PHE A 20 11.05 1.05 8.12
C PHE A 20 12.01 1.04 9.31
N SER A 21 13.27 0.62 9.13
CA SER A 21 14.26 0.60 10.22
C SER A 21 14.54 2.00 10.78
N ALA A 22 14.60 3.01 9.91
CA ALA A 22 14.77 4.40 10.32
C ALA A 22 13.58 4.91 11.14
N HIS A 23 12.34 4.60 10.76
CA HIS A 23 11.15 4.91 11.56
C HIS A 23 11.26 4.30 12.95
N ARG A 24 11.64 3.03 13.03
CA ARG A 24 11.80 2.31 14.30
C ARG A 24 12.89 2.90 15.19
N ASN A 25 13.94 3.46 14.59
CA ASN A 25 15.09 3.96 15.33
C ASN A 25 15.01 5.45 15.68
N GLU A 26 14.39 6.28 14.85
CA GLU A 26 14.42 7.74 14.98
C GLU A 26 13.16 8.31 15.64
N LEU A 27 11.97 7.89 15.23
CA LEU A 27 10.73 8.43 15.76
C LEU A 27 10.59 8.30 17.29
N PRO A 28 10.89 7.14 17.92
CA PRO A 28 10.79 7.02 19.37
C PRO A 28 11.74 7.96 20.11
N LYS A 29 12.89 8.29 19.54
CA LYS A 29 13.87 9.20 20.16
C LYS A 29 13.37 10.62 20.26
N LEU A 30 12.55 11.09 19.29
CA LEU A 30 11.94 12.43 19.34
C LEU A 30 11.06 12.60 20.56
N ALA A 31 10.39 11.54 20.96
CA ALA A 31 9.46 11.54 22.10
C ALA A 31 10.09 11.01 23.39
N GLY A 32 11.32 10.51 23.37
CA GLY A 32 11.97 9.90 24.54
C GLY A 32 11.28 8.61 25.01
N ILE A 33 10.63 7.86 24.11
CA ILE A 33 9.92 6.61 24.41
C ILE A 33 10.66 5.40 23.81
N SER A 34 10.36 4.20 24.31
CA SER A 34 10.96 2.99 23.73
C SER A 34 10.32 2.66 22.36
N ALA A 35 11.13 2.13 21.44
CA ALA A 35 10.66 1.69 20.15
C ALA A 35 9.55 0.63 20.26
N ASP A 36 9.69 -0.33 21.17
CA ASP A 36 8.71 -1.40 21.34
C ASP A 36 7.36 -0.87 21.87
N ALA A 37 7.37 0.13 22.78
CA ALA A 37 6.14 0.77 23.25
C ALA A 37 5.45 1.51 22.10
N MET A 38 6.18 2.34 21.36
CA MET A 38 5.67 3.08 20.22
C MET A 38 5.04 2.15 19.17
N PHE A 39 5.76 1.11 18.73
CA PHE A 39 5.28 0.21 17.68
C PHE A 39 4.17 -0.72 18.14
N ARG A 40 4.07 -1.07 19.43
CA ARG A 40 2.92 -1.75 19.98
C ARG A 40 1.66 -0.90 19.85
N GLU A 41 1.73 0.36 20.25
CA GLU A 41 0.60 1.30 20.15
C GLU A 41 0.25 1.63 18.68
N PHE A 42 1.26 1.82 17.83
CA PHE A 42 1.04 2.02 16.40
C PHE A 42 0.25 0.86 15.78
N ARG A 43 0.63 -0.40 16.09
CA ARG A 43 -0.12 -1.59 15.61
C ARG A 43 -1.56 -1.63 16.11
N ARG A 44 -1.81 -1.13 17.33
CA ARG A 44 -3.18 -1.04 17.89
C ARG A 44 -4.03 -0.05 17.09
N LEU A 45 -3.43 1.04 16.63
CA LEU A 45 -4.10 2.11 15.90
C LEU A 45 -4.12 1.89 14.38
N ALA A 46 -3.30 0.99 13.86
CA ALA A 46 -3.14 0.75 12.43
C ALA A 46 -4.46 0.45 11.68
N PRO A 47 -5.44 -0.31 12.23
CA PRO A 47 -6.72 -0.49 11.53
C PRO A 47 -7.47 0.82 11.30
N ALA A 48 -7.59 1.68 12.31
CA ALA A 48 -8.28 2.97 12.21
C ALA A 48 -7.53 3.96 11.30
N LEU A 49 -6.20 3.97 11.40
CA LEU A 49 -5.32 4.77 10.54
C LEU A 49 -5.44 4.34 9.07
N SER A 50 -5.46 3.03 8.83
CA SER A 50 -5.54 2.44 7.49
C SER A 50 -6.84 2.76 6.75
N VAL A 51 -7.92 3.05 7.44
CA VAL A 51 -9.20 3.43 6.81
C VAL A 51 -9.54 4.92 7.00
N GLY A 52 -8.57 5.72 7.47
CA GLY A 52 -8.73 7.16 7.62
C GLY A 52 -9.67 7.59 8.74
N GLU A 53 -10.04 6.69 9.69
CA GLU A 53 -10.81 7.06 10.88
C GLU A 53 -10.03 7.99 11.81
N ILE A 54 -8.70 7.88 11.79
CA ILE A 54 -7.78 8.80 12.45
C ILE A 54 -6.64 9.20 11.50
N SER A 55 -6.13 10.40 11.64
CA SER A 55 -4.92 10.88 10.95
C SER A 55 -3.64 10.37 11.63
N ILE A 56 -2.51 10.47 10.93
CA ILE A 56 -1.19 10.14 11.52
C ILE A 56 -0.86 11.03 12.72
N ALA A 57 -1.30 12.29 12.71
CA ALA A 57 -1.11 13.22 13.83
C ALA A 57 -1.92 12.80 15.06
N GLU A 58 -3.17 12.35 14.87
CA GLU A 58 -4.00 11.79 15.95
C GLU A 58 -3.41 10.49 16.46
N ALA A 59 -2.90 9.62 15.57
CA ALA A 59 -2.20 8.41 15.98
C ALA A 59 -1.00 8.70 16.86
N TYR A 60 -0.13 9.66 16.49
CA TYR A 60 0.99 10.06 17.35
C TYR A 60 0.54 10.69 18.65
N THR A 61 -0.54 11.46 18.66
CA THR A 61 -1.13 12.01 19.87
C THR A 61 -1.55 10.91 20.84
N GLU A 62 -2.23 9.88 20.35
CA GLU A 62 -2.65 8.74 21.17
C GLU A 62 -1.46 7.88 21.63
N ILE A 63 -0.45 7.67 20.78
CA ILE A 63 0.78 6.94 21.14
C ILE A 63 1.52 7.66 22.27
N LEU A 64 1.69 8.99 22.19
CA LEU A 64 2.36 9.78 23.22
C LEU A 64 1.62 9.64 24.56
N ARG A 65 0.28 9.80 24.57
CA ARG A 65 -0.54 9.62 25.77
C ARG A 65 -0.40 8.24 26.37
N ALA A 66 -0.48 7.19 25.54
CA ALA A 66 -0.33 5.82 26.00
C ALA A 66 1.06 5.50 26.58
N CYS A 67 2.08 6.23 26.12
CA CYS A 67 3.46 6.14 26.62
C CYS A 67 3.76 7.11 27.78
N GLY A 68 2.76 7.86 28.30
CA GLY A 68 2.94 8.78 29.44
C GLY A 68 3.66 10.10 29.07
N VAL A 69 3.68 10.44 27.78
CA VAL A 69 4.27 11.69 27.26
C VAL A 69 3.15 12.68 26.92
N GLU A 70 3.31 13.93 27.34
CA GLU A 70 2.37 15.01 26.98
C GLU A 70 2.41 15.26 25.46
N PRO A 71 1.28 15.15 24.73
CA PRO A 71 1.26 15.30 23.27
C PRO A 71 1.21 16.78 22.88
N ARG A 72 2.31 17.51 23.13
CA ARG A 72 2.42 18.90 22.74
C ARG A 72 2.33 19.04 21.21
N PRO A 73 1.66 20.07 20.69
CA PRO A 73 1.44 20.25 19.25
C PRO A 73 2.74 20.30 18.42
N ASP A 74 3.80 20.89 18.99
CA ASP A 74 5.12 20.96 18.36
C ASP A 74 5.77 19.58 18.21
N LEU A 75 5.67 18.73 19.24
CA LEU A 75 6.18 17.35 19.21
C LEU A 75 5.40 16.48 18.23
N VAL A 76 4.06 16.54 18.26
CA VAL A 76 3.22 15.78 17.33
C VAL A 76 3.54 16.15 15.88
N ARG A 77 3.66 17.45 15.60
CA ARG A 77 4.05 17.93 14.26
C ARG A 77 5.44 17.41 13.87
N ALA A 78 6.43 17.52 14.75
CA ALA A 78 7.79 17.03 14.48
C ALA A 78 7.81 15.53 14.18
N MET A 79 7.00 14.72 14.87
CA MET A 79 6.88 13.27 14.60
C MET A 79 6.19 13.01 13.27
N THR A 80 5.13 13.74 12.94
CA THR A 80 4.41 13.61 11.66
C THR A 80 5.32 13.98 10.49
N ASP A 81 5.99 15.13 10.56
CA ASP A 81 6.90 15.60 9.52
C ASP A 81 8.08 14.62 9.33
N LYS A 82 8.65 14.13 10.45
CA LYS A 82 9.74 13.16 10.40
C LYS A 82 9.31 11.81 9.84
N SER A 83 8.11 11.34 10.17
CA SER A 83 7.56 10.10 9.62
C SER A 83 7.43 10.19 8.08
N ARG A 84 6.88 11.29 7.60
CA ARG A 84 6.77 11.55 6.16
C ARG A 84 8.14 11.64 5.49
N GLU A 85 9.09 12.40 6.07
CA GLU A 85 10.47 12.50 5.58
C GLU A 85 11.12 11.12 5.43
N LEU A 86 11.07 10.30 6.48
CA LEU A 86 11.67 8.97 6.49
C LEU A 86 11.03 8.03 5.46
N LEU A 87 9.71 8.11 5.25
CA LEU A 87 9.03 7.34 4.22
C LEU A 87 9.53 7.73 2.82
N LEU A 88 9.60 9.02 2.50
CA LEU A 88 10.09 9.51 1.21
C LEU A 88 11.57 9.17 0.98
N LEU A 89 12.39 9.21 2.04
CA LEU A 89 13.81 8.84 1.95
C LEU A 89 14.05 7.34 1.77
N SER A 90 13.19 6.48 2.30
CA SER A 90 13.38 5.02 2.26
C SER A 90 12.65 4.34 1.11
N GLY A 91 11.56 4.92 0.63
CA GLY A 91 10.76 4.33 -0.45
C GLY A 91 11.51 4.28 -1.77
N ARG A 92 11.51 3.10 -2.41
CA ARG A 92 12.14 2.87 -3.72
C ARG A 92 11.25 1.96 -4.55
N LEU A 93 11.17 2.22 -5.85
CA LEU A 93 10.52 1.27 -6.76
C LEU A 93 11.43 0.06 -6.99
N TYR A 94 10.81 -1.11 -7.20
CA TYR A 94 11.51 -2.21 -7.84
C TYR A 94 11.80 -1.84 -9.31
N ASP A 95 12.91 -2.35 -9.86
CA ASP A 95 13.44 -1.95 -11.17
C ASP A 95 12.47 -2.25 -12.33
N ASP A 96 11.60 -3.25 -12.17
CA ASP A 96 10.62 -3.66 -13.19
C ASP A 96 9.34 -2.80 -13.21
N VAL A 97 9.13 -1.89 -12.23
CA VAL A 97 7.85 -1.18 -12.07
C VAL A 97 7.61 -0.19 -13.21
N LEU A 98 8.47 0.81 -13.38
CA LEU A 98 8.24 1.84 -14.41
C LEU A 98 8.21 1.26 -15.83
N PRO A 99 9.09 0.31 -16.22
CA PRO A 99 8.97 -0.38 -17.51
C PRO A 99 7.62 -1.06 -17.69
N PHE A 100 7.14 -1.79 -16.67
CA PHE A 100 5.86 -2.49 -16.71
C PHE A 100 4.68 -1.53 -16.84
N LEU A 101 4.59 -0.48 -16.01
CA LEU A 101 3.52 0.52 -16.09
C LEU A 101 3.46 1.20 -17.46
N ARG A 102 4.62 1.54 -18.03
CA ARG A 102 4.69 2.10 -19.39
C ARG A 102 4.22 1.12 -20.45
N THR A 103 4.54 -0.16 -20.31
CA THR A 103 4.05 -1.24 -21.20
C THR A 103 2.52 -1.32 -21.12
N LEU A 104 1.92 -1.32 -19.93
CA LEU A 104 0.47 -1.32 -19.77
C LEU A 104 -0.18 -0.12 -20.46
N LYS A 105 0.35 1.08 -20.24
CA LYS A 105 -0.15 2.31 -20.89
C LYS A 105 -0.07 2.21 -22.41
N SER A 106 1.03 1.70 -22.98
CA SER A 106 1.19 1.56 -24.42
C SER A 106 0.20 0.57 -25.06
N ARG A 107 -0.28 -0.40 -24.25
CA ARG A 107 -1.30 -1.38 -24.64
C ARG A 107 -2.72 -0.92 -24.37
N GLY A 108 -2.92 0.28 -23.80
CA GLY A 108 -4.23 0.80 -23.43
C GLY A 108 -4.85 0.12 -22.21
N ILE A 109 -4.05 -0.62 -21.42
CA ILE A 109 -4.50 -1.28 -20.19
C ILE A 109 -4.55 -0.23 -19.06
N LYS A 110 -5.69 -0.09 -18.42
CA LYS A 110 -5.90 0.85 -17.32
C LYS A 110 -5.16 0.37 -16.05
N ILE A 111 -4.67 1.31 -15.26
CA ILE A 111 -3.84 1.03 -14.09
C ILE A 111 -4.46 1.65 -12.83
N ALA A 112 -4.74 0.83 -11.81
CA ALA A 112 -5.04 1.33 -10.48
C ALA A 112 -3.98 0.86 -9.48
N ILE A 113 -3.58 1.76 -8.57
CA ILE A 113 -2.81 1.39 -7.38
C ILE A 113 -3.80 1.25 -6.21
N VAL A 114 -3.85 0.07 -5.58
CA VAL A 114 -4.80 -0.28 -4.51
C VAL A 114 -4.03 -0.64 -3.25
N SER A 115 -3.93 0.28 -2.30
CA SER A 115 -3.03 0.12 -1.15
C SER A 115 -3.74 0.28 0.19
N ASN A 116 -3.40 -0.61 1.15
CA ASN A 116 -3.70 -0.37 2.56
C ASN A 116 -2.59 0.51 3.15
N CYS A 117 -2.93 1.74 3.55
CA CYS A 117 -1.91 2.74 3.83
C CYS A 117 -2.43 3.90 4.70
N ASP A 118 -1.53 4.79 5.08
CA ASP A 118 -1.81 6.09 5.67
C ASP A 118 -1.70 7.24 4.64
N GLU A 119 -1.95 8.46 5.10
CA GLU A 119 -1.99 9.68 4.29
C GLU A 119 -0.66 10.04 3.60
N ASN A 120 0.49 9.55 4.09
CA ASN A 120 1.80 9.85 3.51
C ASN A 120 2.06 9.07 2.20
N THR A 121 1.29 8.00 1.94
CA THR A 121 1.51 7.11 0.80
C THR A 121 1.25 7.81 -0.54
N ARG A 122 0.28 8.73 -0.60
CA ARG A 122 0.03 9.51 -1.82
C ARG A 122 1.25 10.30 -2.23
N ASP A 123 1.88 10.99 -1.30
CA ASP A 123 3.09 11.78 -1.56
C ASP A 123 4.25 10.90 -2.05
N LEU A 124 4.41 9.73 -1.46
CA LEU A 124 5.40 8.74 -1.90
C LEU A 124 5.17 8.31 -3.36
N LEU A 125 3.94 7.96 -3.73
CA LEU A 125 3.60 7.54 -5.09
C LEU A 125 3.76 8.66 -6.12
N VAL A 126 3.54 9.91 -5.71
CA VAL A 126 3.80 11.11 -6.54
C VAL A 126 5.31 11.28 -6.74
N GLU A 127 6.09 11.27 -5.67
CA GLU A 127 7.56 11.44 -5.71
C GLU A 127 8.24 10.34 -6.56
N LEU A 128 7.75 9.11 -6.47
CA LEU A 128 8.23 7.98 -7.27
C LEU A 128 7.74 7.97 -8.73
N GLY A 129 6.89 8.93 -9.13
CA GLY A 129 6.36 9.04 -10.48
C GLY A 129 5.30 8.00 -10.86
N VAL A 130 4.84 7.18 -9.90
CA VAL A 130 3.80 6.17 -10.12
C VAL A 130 2.45 6.83 -10.36
N ALA A 131 2.12 7.86 -9.57
CA ALA A 131 0.85 8.57 -9.67
C ALA A 131 0.60 9.16 -11.08
N ALA A 132 1.65 9.56 -11.80
CA ALA A 132 1.54 10.09 -13.16
C ALA A 132 1.24 9.01 -14.23
N LEU A 133 1.46 7.74 -13.90
CA LEU A 133 1.21 6.61 -14.81
C LEU A 133 -0.08 5.86 -14.47
N ALA A 134 -0.55 5.95 -13.24
CA ALA A 134 -1.80 5.33 -12.81
C ALA A 134 -3.03 6.13 -13.31
N ASP A 135 -4.08 5.42 -13.66
CA ASP A 135 -5.38 6.00 -14.00
C ASP A 135 -6.23 6.22 -12.73
N ALA A 136 -5.97 5.44 -11.66
CA ALA A 136 -6.57 5.62 -10.34
C ALA A 136 -5.58 5.32 -9.20
N LEU A 137 -5.72 6.06 -8.09
CA LEU A 137 -5.08 5.75 -6.81
C LEU A 137 -6.18 5.47 -5.79
N VAL A 138 -6.33 4.22 -5.39
CA VAL A 138 -7.32 3.77 -4.41
C VAL A 138 -6.59 3.46 -3.11
N LEU A 139 -6.48 4.49 -2.28
CA LEU A 139 -5.75 4.46 -1.02
C LEU A 139 -6.75 4.27 0.13
N SER A 140 -6.55 3.26 0.94
CA SER A 140 -7.53 2.80 1.93
C SER A 140 -7.95 3.90 2.93
N ASN A 141 -7.00 4.74 3.34
CA ASN A 141 -7.26 5.89 4.22
C ASN A 141 -8.14 6.98 3.58
N GLU A 142 -8.19 7.06 2.25
CA GLU A 142 -8.99 8.05 1.52
C GLU A 142 -10.39 7.53 1.20
N VAL A 143 -10.50 6.21 0.89
CA VAL A 143 -11.78 5.60 0.50
C VAL A 143 -12.55 4.96 1.67
N GLY A 144 -11.96 4.94 2.87
CA GLY A 144 -12.59 4.39 4.07
C GLY A 144 -12.75 2.87 4.06
N ALA A 145 -11.99 2.17 3.23
CA ALA A 145 -12.07 0.71 3.10
C ALA A 145 -10.68 0.13 2.83
N ALA A 146 -10.35 -1.01 3.45
CA ALA A 146 -9.06 -1.66 3.33
C ALA A 146 -9.20 -3.10 2.81
N LYS A 147 -8.21 -3.58 2.05
CA LYS A 147 -8.08 -5.00 1.67
C LYS A 147 -8.04 -5.87 2.94
N PRO A 148 -8.71 -7.01 2.99
CA PRO A 148 -9.41 -7.72 1.90
C PRO A 148 -10.91 -7.38 1.77
N ALA A 149 -11.41 -6.29 2.36
CA ALA A 149 -12.82 -5.93 2.23
C ALA A 149 -13.18 -5.67 0.75
N PRO A 150 -14.34 -6.17 0.28
CA PRO A 150 -14.73 -6.08 -1.14
C PRO A 150 -14.85 -4.64 -1.64
N GLN A 151 -15.16 -3.70 -0.77
CA GLN A 151 -15.38 -2.29 -1.12
C GLN A 151 -14.17 -1.64 -1.79
N ILE A 152 -12.95 -1.90 -1.31
CA ILE A 152 -11.75 -1.26 -1.88
C ILE A 152 -11.47 -1.71 -3.32
N TYR A 153 -11.73 -2.98 -3.63
CA TYR A 153 -11.61 -3.49 -5.00
C TYR A 153 -12.71 -2.92 -5.90
N GLN A 154 -13.93 -2.82 -5.38
CA GLN A 154 -15.04 -2.23 -6.12
C GLN A 154 -14.76 -0.78 -6.46
N TYR A 155 -14.23 0.03 -5.53
CA TYR A 155 -13.77 1.39 -5.82
C TYR A 155 -12.78 1.43 -7.00
N ALA A 156 -11.81 0.53 -7.02
CA ALA A 156 -10.84 0.48 -8.11
C ALA A 156 -11.48 0.11 -9.47
N LEU A 157 -12.41 -0.83 -9.47
CA LEU A 157 -13.14 -1.23 -10.68
C LEU A 157 -14.02 -0.09 -11.20
N ASP A 158 -14.73 0.59 -10.31
CA ASP A 158 -15.64 1.69 -10.63
C ASP A 158 -14.85 2.90 -11.19
N GLU A 159 -13.74 3.28 -10.56
CA GLU A 159 -12.85 4.36 -11.05
C GLU A 159 -12.29 4.06 -12.44
N LEU A 160 -11.97 2.80 -12.71
CA LEU A 160 -11.48 2.39 -14.02
C LEU A 160 -12.62 2.11 -15.01
N GLY A 161 -13.88 1.98 -14.57
CA GLY A 161 -15.02 1.64 -15.41
C GLY A 161 -14.87 0.26 -16.06
N VAL A 162 -14.45 -0.76 -15.29
CA VAL A 162 -14.26 -2.14 -15.77
C VAL A 162 -14.97 -3.16 -14.87
N GLY A 163 -15.34 -4.29 -15.44
CA GLY A 163 -15.87 -5.42 -14.66
C GLY A 163 -14.73 -6.23 -13.98
N PRO A 164 -15.06 -7.01 -12.95
CA PRO A 164 -14.05 -7.81 -12.23
C PRO A 164 -13.36 -8.86 -13.12
N ASP A 165 -14.07 -9.43 -14.08
CA ASP A 165 -13.56 -10.42 -15.03
C ASP A 165 -12.59 -9.83 -16.07
N ALA A 166 -12.64 -8.50 -16.28
CA ALA A 166 -11.70 -7.77 -17.13
C ALA A 166 -10.47 -7.23 -16.37
N ALA A 167 -10.33 -7.51 -15.07
CA ALA A 167 -9.25 -7.00 -14.25
C ALA A 167 -8.28 -8.09 -13.79
N LEU A 168 -6.99 -7.73 -13.67
CA LEU A 168 -5.95 -8.47 -12.97
C LEU A 168 -5.62 -7.71 -11.68
N PHE A 169 -5.47 -8.40 -10.56
CA PHE A 169 -4.96 -7.84 -9.31
C PHE A 169 -3.67 -8.54 -8.91
N ALA A 170 -2.64 -7.79 -8.55
CA ALA A 170 -1.39 -8.33 -8.01
C ALA A 170 -1.03 -7.69 -6.67
N ASP A 171 -0.73 -8.54 -5.69
CA ASP A 171 -0.44 -8.15 -4.30
C ASP A 171 0.54 -9.15 -3.68
N ASN A 172 1.40 -8.73 -2.75
CA ASN A 172 2.29 -9.62 -2.04
C ASN A 172 1.57 -10.47 -0.98
N ASN A 173 0.39 -10.06 -0.53
CA ASN A 173 -0.41 -10.72 0.50
C ASN A 173 -1.46 -11.65 -0.09
N ALA A 174 -1.32 -12.95 0.18
CA ALA A 174 -2.23 -13.97 -0.35
C ALA A 174 -3.69 -13.79 0.12
N THR A 175 -3.92 -13.25 1.33
CA THR A 175 -5.28 -12.95 1.83
C THR A 175 -5.94 -11.85 1.01
N TYR A 176 -5.18 -10.85 0.59
CA TYR A 176 -5.69 -9.77 -0.27
C TYR A 176 -5.96 -10.28 -1.68
N CYS A 177 -5.12 -11.16 -2.21
CA CYS A 177 -5.39 -11.85 -3.46
C CYS A 177 -6.69 -12.68 -3.39
N ALA A 178 -6.91 -13.40 -2.29
CA ALA A 178 -8.15 -14.16 -2.08
C ALA A 178 -9.40 -13.27 -2.02
N GLY A 179 -9.30 -12.09 -1.38
CA GLY A 179 -10.38 -11.09 -1.34
C GLY A 179 -10.76 -10.59 -2.74
N ALA A 180 -9.78 -10.28 -3.58
CA ALA A 180 -10.00 -9.89 -4.97
C ALA A 180 -10.62 -11.03 -5.81
N ALA A 181 -10.09 -12.26 -5.64
CA ALA A 181 -10.60 -13.45 -6.35
C ALA A 181 -12.05 -13.77 -6.01
N ALA A 182 -12.49 -13.52 -4.78
CA ALA A 182 -13.87 -13.70 -4.35
C ALA A 182 -14.87 -12.80 -5.09
N LEU A 183 -14.40 -11.68 -5.66
CA LEU A 183 -15.17 -10.78 -6.52
C LEU A 183 -15.13 -11.17 -8.01
N GLY A 184 -14.36 -12.21 -8.39
CA GLY A 184 -14.17 -12.60 -9.78
C GLY A 184 -12.99 -11.93 -10.47
N ILE A 185 -12.18 -11.13 -9.76
CA ILE A 185 -10.95 -10.54 -10.28
C ILE A 185 -9.89 -11.64 -10.41
N ARG A 186 -9.16 -11.70 -11.51
CA ARG A 186 -7.99 -12.57 -11.60
C ARG A 186 -6.90 -12.08 -10.64
N ALA A 187 -6.65 -12.83 -9.58
CA ALA A 187 -5.65 -12.46 -8.59
C ALA A 187 -4.36 -13.29 -8.75
N VAL A 188 -3.22 -12.63 -8.57
CA VAL A 188 -1.87 -13.22 -8.64
C VAL A 188 -1.06 -12.69 -7.45
N GLN A 189 -0.44 -13.58 -6.70
CA GLN A 189 0.46 -13.18 -5.64
C GLN A 189 1.84 -12.87 -6.21
N ILE A 190 2.40 -11.69 -5.90
CA ILE A 190 3.78 -11.36 -6.24
C ILE A 190 4.69 -11.49 -5.01
N VAL A 191 5.81 -12.20 -5.12
CA VAL A 191 6.75 -12.41 -4.02
C VAL A 191 8.11 -11.85 -4.40
N ARG A 192 8.47 -10.69 -3.86
CA ARG A 192 9.72 -9.98 -4.15
C ARG A 192 10.95 -10.57 -3.47
N GLY A 193 10.76 -11.41 -2.48
CA GLY A 193 11.84 -12.05 -1.71
C GLY A 193 11.85 -13.58 -1.84
N THR A 194 12.61 -14.21 -0.95
CA THR A 194 12.74 -15.68 -0.90
C THR A 194 11.62 -16.37 -0.13
N ARG A 195 10.93 -15.65 0.76
CA ARG A 195 9.88 -16.22 1.61
C ARG A 195 8.54 -16.18 0.88
N VAL A 196 7.95 -17.35 0.66
CA VAL A 196 6.62 -17.49 0.07
C VAL A 196 5.67 -17.94 1.18
N GLU A 197 4.76 -17.07 1.58
CA GLU A 197 3.58 -17.44 2.35
C GLU A 197 2.41 -17.50 1.35
N GLY A 198 2.28 -18.64 0.66
CA GLY A 198 1.21 -18.85 -0.32
C GLY A 198 0.00 -19.52 0.30
N VAL A 199 -1.19 -19.13 -0.16
CA VAL A 199 -2.42 -19.90 0.04
C VAL A 199 -2.53 -20.91 -1.11
N GLU A 200 -2.88 -22.16 -0.79
CA GLU A 200 -3.03 -23.21 -1.78
C GLU A 200 -3.98 -22.77 -2.91
N GLY A 201 -3.58 -22.97 -4.16
CA GLY A 201 -4.34 -22.55 -5.33
C GLY A 201 -4.07 -21.12 -5.83
N THR A 202 -3.26 -20.33 -5.14
CA THR A 202 -2.88 -18.98 -5.60
C THR A 202 -1.74 -19.05 -6.61
N THR A 203 -1.89 -18.41 -7.78
CA THR A 203 -0.78 -18.24 -8.74
C THR A 203 0.25 -17.29 -8.13
N VAL A 204 1.52 -17.71 -8.12
CA VAL A 204 2.63 -16.91 -7.57
C VAL A 204 3.59 -16.53 -8.69
N VAL A 205 3.99 -15.25 -8.71
CA VAL A 205 5.04 -14.69 -9.60
C VAL A 205 6.10 -13.96 -8.78
N ARG A 206 7.25 -13.70 -9.39
CA ARG A 206 8.38 -13.01 -8.71
C ARG A 206 8.71 -11.65 -9.30
N SER A 207 8.14 -11.34 -10.47
CA SER A 207 8.32 -10.04 -11.14
C SER A 207 7.03 -9.59 -11.80
N LEU A 208 6.91 -8.29 -12.06
CA LEU A 208 5.79 -7.74 -12.81
C LEU A 208 5.78 -8.21 -14.27
N ALA A 209 6.96 -8.49 -14.84
CA ALA A 209 7.05 -9.02 -16.20
C ALA A 209 6.31 -10.36 -16.36
N GLU A 210 6.30 -11.19 -15.30
CA GLU A 210 5.56 -12.46 -15.32
C GLU A 210 4.03 -12.28 -15.31
N LEU A 211 3.53 -11.07 -14.94
CA LEU A 211 2.10 -10.76 -15.02
C LEU A 211 1.59 -10.61 -16.46
N GLU A 212 2.48 -10.33 -17.42
CA GLU A 212 2.08 -10.08 -18.81
C GLU A 212 1.34 -11.27 -19.45
N VAL A 213 1.59 -12.49 -18.99
CA VAL A 213 0.89 -13.69 -19.50
C VAL A 213 -0.57 -13.78 -19.04
N PHE A 214 -0.99 -12.93 -18.09
CA PHE A 214 -2.35 -12.89 -17.55
C PHE A 214 -3.16 -11.67 -18.02
N LEU A 215 -2.56 -10.77 -18.83
CA LEU A 215 -3.13 -9.51 -19.33
C LEU A 215 -3.66 -9.59 -20.76
#